data_b4f84c9e453293b0fd6bef2fd9bdf36b
#
_entry.id   b4f84c9e453293b0fd6bef2fd9bdf36b
#
_cell.length_a   1.000
_cell.length_b   1.000
_cell.length_c   1.000
_cell.angle_alpha   90.00
_cell.angle_beta   90.00
_cell.angle_gamma   90.00
#
_symmetry.space_group_name_H-M   'P 1'
#
loop_
_entity.id
_entity.type
_entity.pdbx_description
1 polymer ?
#
loop_
_entity_poly.entity_id
_entity_poly.type
_entity_poly.pdbx_seq_one_letter_code
_entity_poly.pdbx_strand_id
1 'polypeptide(L)'
;MEQLDYVRRVLDAYRATPGTCGRVRRTDRVLAAQLQERGVPIETVENAFVLAAARRLIRPVGAAPLGTIRSLAYFSPVIEEVLQLQVSQEYFQHLRHKLQRAASAR
;
A
#
# COMPACT_ATOMS: atom_id res chain seq x y z
N MET A 1 -9.39 15.95 -3.34
CA MET A 1 -8.02 16.18 -2.81
C MET A 1 -7.18 16.85 -3.89
N GLU A 2 -6.54 17.92 -3.55
CA GLU A 2 -5.67 18.63 -4.49
C GLU A 2 -4.42 17.82 -4.80
N GLN A 3 -3.84 18.07 -5.98
CA GLN A 3 -2.67 17.32 -6.45
C GLN A 3 -1.49 17.36 -5.46
N LEU A 4 -1.21 18.53 -4.90
CA LEU A 4 -0.10 18.69 -3.95
C LEU A 4 -0.34 17.90 -2.66
N ASP A 5 -1.57 17.89 -2.19
CA ASP A 5 -1.93 17.16 -0.96
C ASP A 5 -1.85 15.66 -1.16
N TYR A 6 -2.33 15.18 -2.31
CA TYR A 6 -2.25 13.76 -2.66
C TYR A 6 -0.80 13.31 -2.75
N VAL A 7 0.01 14.03 -3.52
CA VAL A 7 1.43 13.69 -3.71
C VAL A 7 2.17 13.70 -2.37
N ARG A 8 1.94 14.74 -1.56
CA ARG A 8 2.56 14.83 -0.23
C ARG A 8 2.20 13.64 0.64
N ARG A 9 0.91 13.31 0.68
CA ARG A 9 0.43 12.20 1.52
C ARG A 9 1.01 10.86 1.09
N VAL A 10 1.08 10.62 -0.23
CA VAL A 10 1.70 9.40 -0.77
C VAL A 10 3.17 9.33 -0.38
N LEU A 11 3.90 10.42 -0.56
CA LEU A 11 5.33 10.44 -0.28
C LEU A 11 5.62 10.33 1.21
N ASP A 12 4.82 10.96 2.06
CA ASP A 12 4.97 10.84 3.51
C ASP A 12 4.71 9.40 3.97
N ALA A 13 3.65 8.78 3.44
CA ALA A 13 3.35 7.38 3.75
C ALA A 13 4.45 6.44 3.23
N TYR A 14 4.98 6.71 2.05
CA TYR A 14 6.10 5.94 1.50
C TYR A 14 7.32 6.01 2.43
N ARG A 15 7.71 7.21 2.83
CA ARG A 15 8.87 7.41 3.71
C ARG A 15 8.69 6.76 5.08
N ALA A 16 7.45 6.72 5.58
CA ALA A 16 7.12 6.12 6.86
C ALA A 16 7.03 4.60 6.81
N THR A 17 6.98 4.01 5.61
CA THR A 17 6.88 2.56 5.46
C THR A 17 8.21 1.89 5.85
N PRO A 18 8.17 0.87 6.72
CA PRO A 18 9.41 0.16 7.09
C PRO A 18 10.12 -0.44 5.89
N GLY A 19 11.44 -0.35 5.89
CA GLY A 19 12.29 -0.90 4.84
C GLY A 19 12.65 0.08 3.75
N THR A 20 12.06 1.28 3.73
CA THR A 20 12.41 2.32 2.75
C THR A 20 13.66 3.08 3.19
N CYS A 21 14.35 3.69 2.22
CA CYS A 21 15.57 4.47 2.51
C CYS A 21 15.26 5.84 3.14
N GLY A 22 14.00 6.25 3.19
CA GLY A 22 13.58 7.53 3.76
C GLY A 22 13.81 8.72 2.85
N ARG A 23 14.30 8.50 1.63
CA ARG A 23 14.56 9.56 0.65
C ARG A 23 13.50 9.56 -0.43
N VAL A 24 13.08 10.76 -0.84
CA VAL A 24 12.17 10.96 -1.96
C VAL A 24 12.97 11.53 -3.12
N ARG A 25 12.85 10.87 -4.27
CA ARG A 25 13.49 11.29 -5.50
C ARG A 25 12.47 11.94 -6.44
N ARG A 26 12.96 12.63 -7.45
CA ARG A 26 12.10 13.24 -8.47
C ARG A 26 11.18 12.21 -9.13
N THR A 27 11.70 11.02 -9.43
CA THR A 27 10.93 9.94 -10.03
C THR A 27 9.79 9.47 -9.13
N ASP A 28 9.98 9.51 -7.82
CA ASP A 28 8.93 9.17 -6.85
C ASP A 28 7.80 10.20 -6.90
N ARG A 29 8.14 11.48 -7.01
CA ARG A 29 7.14 12.55 -7.13
C ARG A 29 6.34 12.42 -8.42
N VAL A 30 7.02 12.11 -9.52
CA VAL A 30 6.38 11.91 -10.82
C VAL A 30 5.40 10.74 -10.74
N LEU A 31 5.83 9.63 -10.16
CA LEU A 31 4.98 8.46 -10.01
C LEU A 31 3.75 8.74 -9.13
N ALA A 32 3.94 9.46 -8.02
CA ALA A 32 2.82 9.84 -7.15
C ALA A 32 1.81 10.71 -7.90
N ALA A 33 2.27 11.66 -8.72
CA ALA A 33 1.39 12.48 -9.54
C ALA A 33 0.66 11.65 -10.59
N GLN A 34 1.32 10.68 -11.19
CA GLN A 34 0.70 9.77 -12.15
C GLN A 34 -0.39 8.92 -11.52
N LEU A 35 -0.18 8.46 -10.30
CA LEU A 35 -1.20 7.71 -9.56
C LEU A 35 -2.45 8.55 -9.34
N GLN A 36 -2.28 9.83 -9.03
CA GLN A 36 -3.42 10.74 -8.89
C GLN A 36 -4.14 10.95 -10.21
N GLU A 37 -3.40 11.17 -11.30
CA GLU A 37 -3.98 11.34 -12.63
C GLU A 37 -4.79 10.12 -13.06
N ARG A 38 -4.35 8.94 -12.70
CA ARG A 38 -5.07 7.69 -12.96
C ARG A 38 -6.30 7.51 -12.08
N GLY A 39 -6.51 8.39 -11.11
CA GLY A 39 -7.63 8.29 -10.18
C GLY A 39 -7.47 7.21 -9.13
N VAL A 40 -6.23 6.80 -8.82
CA VAL A 40 -5.98 5.79 -7.78
C VAL A 40 -6.30 6.41 -6.42
N PRO A 41 -7.24 5.83 -5.64
CA PRO A 41 -7.55 6.36 -4.31
C PRO A 41 -6.32 6.32 -3.40
N ILE A 42 -6.19 7.34 -2.57
CA ILE A 42 -5.06 7.43 -1.64
C ILE A 42 -5.03 6.23 -0.68
N GLU A 43 -6.19 5.76 -0.26
CA GLU A 43 -6.32 4.60 0.64
C GLU A 43 -5.77 3.33 -0.02
N THR A 44 -5.95 3.19 -1.32
CA THR A 44 -5.40 2.06 -2.08
C THR A 44 -3.87 2.07 -2.02
N VAL A 45 -3.27 3.23 -2.21
CA VAL A 45 -1.81 3.37 -2.15
C VAL A 45 -1.30 3.07 -0.75
N GLU A 46 -1.95 3.63 0.27
CA GLU A 46 -1.57 3.39 1.66
C GLU A 46 -1.72 1.92 2.04
N ASN A 47 -2.80 1.27 1.61
CA ASN A 47 -3.02 -0.16 1.84
C ASN A 47 -1.94 -1.01 1.15
N ALA A 48 -1.50 -0.61 -0.03
CA ALA A 48 -0.41 -1.30 -0.73
C ALA A 48 0.90 -1.24 0.07
N PHE A 49 1.20 -0.09 0.67
CA PHE A 49 2.39 0.03 1.53
C PHE A 49 2.30 -0.90 2.74
N VAL A 50 1.15 -0.94 3.40
CA VAL A 50 0.92 -1.82 4.55
C VAL A 50 1.06 -3.28 4.15
N LEU A 51 0.45 -3.68 3.03
CA LEU A 51 0.50 -5.05 2.54
C LEU A 51 1.93 -5.47 2.20
N ALA A 52 2.66 -4.61 1.49
CA ALA A 52 4.05 -4.90 1.14
C ALA A 52 4.93 -4.99 2.39
N ALA A 53 4.75 -4.10 3.36
CA ALA A 53 5.48 -4.13 4.61
C ALA A 53 5.19 -5.42 5.39
N ALA A 54 3.92 -5.83 5.45
CA ALA A 54 3.53 -7.08 6.12
C ALA A 54 4.17 -8.29 5.47
N ARG A 55 4.21 -8.33 4.13
CA ARG A 55 4.83 -9.43 3.38
C ARG A 55 6.34 -9.51 3.64
N ARG A 56 6.99 -8.36 3.88
CA ARG A 56 8.41 -8.34 4.21
C ARG A 56 8.69 -8.87 5.62
N LEU A 57 7.74 -8.75 6.54
CA LEU A 57 7.86 -9.29 7.89
C LEU A 57 7.57 -10.79 7.94
N ILE A 58 6.65 -11.27 7.13
CA ILE A 58 6.23 -12.68 7.11
C ILE A 58 7.12 -13.43 6.12
N ARG A 59 8.29 -13.88 6.59
CA ARG A 59 9.26 -14.60 5.76
C ARG A 59 9.70 -15.89 6.44
N PRO A 60 10.04 -16.92 5.66
CA PRO A 60 10.55 -18.17 6.23
C PRO A 60 11.80 -17.92 7.05
N VAL A 61 11.96 -18.71 8.11
CA VAL A 61 13.18 -18.71 8.92
C VAL A 61 14.35 -19.09 8.01
N GLY A 62 15.42 -18.32 8.06
CA GLY A 62 16.62 -18.56 7.22
C GLY A 62 16.56 -17.90 5.86
N ALA A 63 15.48 -17.17 5.53
CA ALA A 63 15.44 -16.41 4.29
C ALA A 63 16.52 -15.31 4.28
N ALA A 64 17.11 -15.06 3.11
CA ALA A 64 18.13 -14.03 2.96
C ALA A 64 17.58 -12.64 3.33
N PRO A 65 18.40 -11.75 3.92
CA PRO A 65 17.95 -10.40 4.25
C PRO A 65 17.47 -9.66 3.01
N LEU A 66 16.39 -8.88 3.16
CA LEU A 66 15.87 -8.05 2.08
C LEU A 66 16.67 -6.74 2.01
N GLY A 67 16.91 -6.29 0.78
CA GLY A 67 17.52 -4.98 0.56
C GLY A 67 16.59 -3.83 0.94
N THR A 68 17.16 -2.64 1.03
CA THR A 68 16.42 -1.41 1.28
C THR A 68 15.57 -1.05 0.07
N ILE A 69 14.33 -0.62 0.32
CA ILE A 69 13.44 -0.12 -0.72
C ILE A 69 13.88 1.31 -1.06
N ARG A 70 14.28 1.54 -2.31
CA ARG A 70 14.87 2.81 -2.74
C ARG A 70 13.95 3.67 -3.60
N SER A 71 12.79 3.16 -3.99
CA SER A 71 11.88 3.90 -4.85
C SER A 71 10.43 3.55 -4.59
N LEU A 72 9.55 4.51 -4.86
CA LEU A 72 8.11 4.30 -4.82
C LEU A 72 7.69 3.24 -5.84
N ALA A 73 8.39 3.14 -6.97
CA ALA A 73 8.10 2.16 -8.02
C ALA A 73 8.16 0.71 -7.51
N TYR A 74 8.90 0.45 -6.45
CA TYR A 74 8.92 -0.87 -5.81
C TYR A 74 7.50 -1.35 -5.46
N PHE A 75 6.62 -0.42 -5.09
CA PHE A 75 5.27 -0.73 -4.65
C PHE A 75 4.26 -0.82 -5.80
N SER A 76 4.65 -0.48 -7.03
CA SER A 76 3.73 -0.45 -8.17
C SER A 76 2.98 -1.78 -8.37
N PRO A 77 3.63 -2.95 -8.35
CA PRO A 77 2.89 -4.20 -8.51
C PRO A 77 1.87 -4.43 -7.39
N VAL A 78 2.20 -4.03 -6.17
CA VAL A 78 1.30 -4.19 -5.02
C VAL A 78 0.12 -3.22 -5.13
N ILE A 79 0.37 -1.99 -5.57
CA ILE A 79 -0.70 -1.01 -5.83
C ILE A 79 -1.68 -1.57 -6.86
N GLU A 80 -1.18 -2.13 -7.96
CA GLU A 80 -2.04 -2.73 -8.99
C GLU A 80 -2.83 -3.92 -8.43
N GLU A 81 -2.19 -4.73 -7.60
CA GLU A 81 -2.86 -5.86 -6.94
C GLU A 81 -4.02 -5.38 -6.06
N VAL A 82 -3.80 -4.36 -5.24
CA VAL A 82 -4.84 -3.80 -4.37
C VAL A 82 -5.96 -3.17 -5.19
N LEU A 83 -5.62 -2.49 -6.29
CA LEU A 83 -6.62 -1.93 -7.21
C LEU A 83 -7.54 -3.01 -7.77
N GLN A 84 -6.98 -4.14 -8.18
CA GLN A 84 -7.77 -5.27 -8.68
C GLN A 84 -8.67 -5.85 -7.59
N LEU A 85 -8.23 -5.80 -6.34
CA LEU A 85 -9.01 -6.28 -5.20
C LEU A 85 -10.08 -5.28 -4.74
N GLN A 86 -10.04 -4.03 -5.19
CA GLN A 86 -11.02 -3.01 -4.80
C GLN A 86 -12.45 -3.40 -5.18
N VAL A 87 -12.62 -4.03 -6.32
CA VAL A 87 -13.94 -4.51 -6.77
C VAL A 87 -14.57 -5.44 -5.73
N SER A 88 -13.74 -6.12 -4.95
CA SER A 88 -14.17 -7.04 -3.92
C SER A 88 -14.07 -6.47 -2.51
N GLN A 89 -13.75 -5.19 -2.35
CA GLN A 89 -13.59 -4.59 -1.02
C GLN A 89 -14.88 -4.63 -0.21
N GLU A 90 -16.01 -4.31 -0.83
CA GLU A 90 -17.32 -4.46 -0.19
C GLU A 90 -17.59 -5.90 0.19
N TYR A 91 -17.18 -6.84 -0.67
CA TYR A 91 -17.31 -8.26 -0.40
C TYR A 91 -16.47 -8.68 0.80
N PHE A 92 -15.24 -8.20 0.91
CA PHE A 92 -14.38 -8.47 2.07
C PHE A 92 -14.94 -7.87 3.35
N GLN A 93 -15.48 -6.66 3.29
CA GLN A 93 -16.15 -6.06 4.44
C GLN A 93 -17.36 -6.87 4.87
N HIS A 94 -18.12 -7.37 3.89
CA HIS A 94 -19.27 -8.23 4.15
C HIS A 94 -18.84 -9.53 4.83
N LEU A 95 -17.78 -10.16 4.34
CA LEU A 95 -17.22 -11.37 4.96
C LEU A 95 -16.74 -11.10 6.37
N ARG A 96 -16.05 -9.98 6.57
CA ARG A 96 -15.56 -9.58 7.89
C ARG A 96 -16.72 -9.40 8.87
N HIS A 97 -17.81 -8.80 8.39
CA HIS A 97 -19.02 -8.60 9.17
C HIS A 97 -19.65 -9.95 9.57
N LYS A 98 -19.72 -10.89 8.64
CA LYS A 98 -20.23 -12.24 8.91
C LYS A 98 -19.38 -12.97 9.95
N LEU A 99 -18.06 -12.85 9.84
CA LEU A 99 -17.13 -13.46 10.80
C LEU A 99 -17.32 -12.90 12.19
N GLN A 100 -17.49 -11.58 12.31
CA GLN A 100 -17.74 -10.94 13.59
C GLN A 100 -19.06 -11.38 14.20
N ARG A 101 -20.11 -11.49 13.38
CA ARG A 101 -21.41 -11.98 13.86
C ARG A 101 -21.34 -13.43 14.30
N ALA A 102 -20.64 -14.28 13.57
CA ALA A 102 -20.44 -15.67 13.93
C ALA A 102 -19.68 -15.81 15.25
N ALA A 103 -18.65 -14.99 15.45
CA ALA A 103 -17.90 -14.96 16.70
C ALA A 103 -18.76 -14.48 17.87
N SER A 104 -19.65 -13.50 17.63
CA SER A 104 -20.54 -12.95 18.66
C SER A 104 -21.68 -13.91 19.04
N ALA A 105 -22.06 -14.80 18.12
CA ALA A 105 -23.13 -15.76 18.34
C ALA A 105 -22.71 -16.99 19.16
N ARG A 106 -21.43 -17.09 19.50
CA ARG A 106 -20.91 -18.20 20.30
C ARG A 106 -20.96 -17.89 21.80
#